data_fd1d6bea0cad3ab8bd82b84f7e9468a7
#
_entry.id   fd1d6bea0cad3ab8bd82b84f7e9468a7
#
_cell.length_a   1.000
_cell.length_b   1.000
_cell.length_c   1.000
_cell.angle_alpha   90.00
_cell.angle_beta   90.00
_cell.angle_gamma   90.00
#
_symmetry.space_group_name_H-M   'P 1'
#
loop_
_entity.id
_entity.type
_entity.pdbx_description
1 polymer ?
#
loop_
_entity_poly.entity_id
_entity_poly.type
_entity_poly.pdbx_seq_one_letter_code
_entity_poly.pdbx_strand_id
1 'polypeptide(L)'
;AEGQRRYMESLSSYARMFIGQMEKPDVQSIEGLSPSISIDQKTTSKNPRSTVGTVTEIYDYLRLLYARIGIPHCPVCGKKIEQQTIDQIVDSVMEIGEGTKFQILAPVVRGKKGMHQKVLEQSRKSGFSRVRVDGNIYDLSEEISLEKNKKHNIEIVVDRLVVKDSIRGRLTDSLETTMKLAKGIAVVAIVGGEEITYSQNYACPEHGISVEEITPRMFSFNNPFG
;
A
#
# COMPACT_ATOMS: atom_id res chain seq x y z
N ALA A 1 -32.97 22.34 -29.86
CA ALA A 1 -31.61 22.89 -29.69
C ALA A 1 -31.63 24.43 -29.63
N GLU A 2 -32.04 25.15 -30.71
CA GLU A 2 -31.95 26.61 -30.78
C GLU A 2 -32.81 27.34 -29.73
N GLY A 3 -34.04 26.94 -29.48
CA GLY A 3 -34.88 27.52 -28.44
C GLY A 3 -34.25 27.38 -27.03
N GLN A 4 -33.61 26.27 -26.75
CA GLN A 4 -32.87 26.05 -25.52
C GLN A 4 -31.61 26.92 -25.47
N ARG A 5 -30.85 27.06 -26.57
CA ARG A 5 -29.69 27.93 -26.65
C ARG A 5 -30.05 29.39 -26.34
N ARG A 6 -31.14 29.89 -26.93
CA ARG A 6 -31.65 31.26 -26.66
C ARG A 6 -32.09 31.41 -25.21
N TYR A 7 -32.72 30.39 -24.61
CA TYR A 7 -33.04 30.43 -23.18
C TYR A 7 -31.76 30.53 -22.31
N MET A 8 -30.73 29.72 -22.64
CA MET A 8 -29.46 29.75 -21.91
C MET A 8 -28.71 31.09 -22.05
N GLU A 9 -28.80 31.73 -23.20
CA GLU A 9 -28.24 33.08 -23.43
C GLU A 9 -28.91 34.15 -22.55
N SER A 10 -30.16 33.97 -22.16
CA SER A 10 -30.90 34.87 -21.29
C SER A 10 -30.50 34.75 -19.81
N LEU A 11 -29.78 33.69 -19.43
CA LEU A 11 -29.28 33.45 -18.06
C LEU A 11 -28.09 34.33 -17.71
N SER A 12 -27.84 34.51 -16.40
CA SER A 12 -26.66 35.23 -15.93
C SER A 12 -25.36 34.58 -16.40
N SER A 13 -24.28 35.37 -16.52
CA SER A 13 -22.96 34.89 -16.89
C SER A 13 -22.47 33.77 -15.97
N TYR A 14 -22.78 33.85 -14.69
CA TYR A 14 -22.46 32.85 -13.71
C TYR A 14 -23.17 31.51 -14.01
N ALA A 15 -24.47 31.53 -14.26
CA ALA A 15 -25.23 30.32 -14.59
C ALA A 15 -24.73 29.66 -15.90
N ARG A 16 -24.37 30.48 -16.89
CA ARG A 16 -23.81 29.98 -18.19
C ARG A 16 -22.49 29.23 -18.04
N MET A 17 -21.66 29.59 -17.07
CA MET A 17 -20.39 28.87 -16.79
C MET A 17 -20.61 27.40 -16.40
N PHE A 18 -21.72 27.06 -15.74
CA PHE A 18 -22.03 25.70 -15.31
C PHE A 18 -22.74 24.87 -16.35
N ILE A 19 -23.54 25.53 -17.21
CA ILE A 19 -24.39 24.82 -18.19
C ILE A 19 -23.63 24.55 -19.50
N GLY A 20 -22.56 25.31 -19.76
CA GLY A 20 -21.80 25.26 -21.00
C GLY A 20 -22.42 26.05 -22.14
N GLN A 21 -21.68 26.27 -23.19
CA GLN A 21 -22.14 26.95 -24.42
C GLN A 21 -22.61 25.93 -25.44
N MET A 22 -23.76 26.21 -26.07
CA MET A 22 -24.26 25.42 -27.20
C MET A 22 -23.82 26.12 -28.50
N GLU A 23 -23.35 25.32 -29.46
CA GLU A 23 -22.98 25.83 -30.80
C GLU A 23 -24.19 26.43 -31.49
N LYS A 24 -23.94 27.49 -32.28
CA LYS A 24 -24.98 28.10 -33.12
C LYS A 24 -25.26 27.17 -34.30
N PRO A 25 -26.55 26.97 -34.66
CA PRO A 25 -26.88 26.20 -35.84
C PRO A 25 -26.43 26.95 -37.11
N ASP A 26 -25.97 26.20 -38.12
CA ASP A 26 -25.56 26.74 -39.41
C ASP A 26 -26.82 27.00 -40.29
N VAL A 27 -27.48 28.11 -40.00
CA VAL A 27 -28.70 28.56 -40.73
C VAL A 27 -28.69 30.07 -40.90
N GLN A 28 -29.30 30.57 -41.95
CA GLN A 28 -29.34 32.00 -42.24
C GLN A 28 -30.18 32.79 -41.23
N SER A 29 -31.37 32.31 -40.88
CA SER A 29 -32.22 32.90 -39.86
C SER A 29 -33.17 31.88 -39.24
N ILE A 30 -33.54 32.10 -37.97
CA ILE A 30 -34.62 31.37 -37.28
C ILE A 30 -35.50 32.41 -36.58
N GLU A 31 -36.76 32.50 -37.05
CA GLU A 31 -37.74 33.43 -36.51
C GLU A 31 -38.91 32.67 -35.85
N GLY A 32 -39.62 33.38 -34.93
CA GLY A 32 -40.81 32.82 -34.27
C GLY A 32 -40.57 31.73 -33.24
N LEU A 33 -39.31 31.51 -32.80
CA LEU A 33 -38.98 30.48 -31.84
C LEU A 33 -39.11 31.02 -30.41
N SER A 34 -39.99 30.42 -29.62
CA SER A 34 -40.07 30.69 -28.17
C SER A 34 -38.93 30.04 -27.44
N PRO A 35 -38.43 30.63 -26.31
CA PRO A 35 -37.50 29.98 -25.42
C PRO A 35 -38.06 28.62 -24.96
N SER A 36 -37.25 27.60 -25.00
CA SER A 36 -37.68 26.25 -24.60
C SER A 36 -36.64 25.63 -23.70
N ILE A 37 -37.10 24.81 -22.76
CA ILE A 37 -36.26 24.00 -21.87
C ILE A 37 -36.44 22.53 -22.34
N SER A 38 -35.32 21.87 -22.59
CA SER A 38 -35.28 20.43 -22.77
C SER A 38 -34.74 19.80 -21.47
N ILE A 39 -35.49 18.86 -20.93
CA ILE A 39 -35.09 18.05 -19.81
C ILE A 39 -34.84 16.63 -20.33
N ASP A 40 -33.56 16.31 -20.47
CA ASP A 40 -33.17 14.98 -20.90
C ASP A 40 -32.81 14.11 -19.70
N GLN A 41 -33.00 12.81 -19.82
CA GLN A 41 -32.53 11.87 -18.84
C GLN A 41 -30.98 11.91 -18.82
N LYS A 42 -30.40 12.04 -17.63
CA LYS A 42 -28.94 12.07 -17.46
C LYS A 42 -28.35 10.71 -17.87
N THR A 43 -27.84 10.61 -19.09
CA THR A 43 -27.31 9.35 -19.62
C THR A 43 -25.91 9.02 -19.13
N THR A 44 -25.02 10.01 -19.05
CA THR A 44 -23.67 9.82 -18.47
C THR A 44 -23.18 11.13 -17.89
N SER A 45 -22.51 11.07 -16.74
CA SER A 45 -21.80 12.20 -16.19
C SER A 45 -20.36 12.21 -16.71
N LYS A 46 -19.89 13.35 -17.21
CA LYS A 46 -18.47 13.54 -17.55
C LYS A 46 -17.58 13.61 -16.30
N ASN A 47 -18.20 13.71 -15.11
CA ASN A 47 -17.48 13.71 -13.85
C ASN A 47 -17.32 12.26 -13.35
N PRO A 48 -16.09 11.70 -13.28
CA PRO A 48 -15.85 10.33 -12.84
C PRO A 48 -16.31 10.06 -11.39
N ARG A 49 -16.52 11.13 -10.60
CA ARG A 49 -17.04 11.04 -9.22
C ARG A 49 -18.56 10.99 -9.15
N SER A 50 -19.26 11.23 -10.24
CA SER A 50 -20.75 11.21 -10.30
C SER A 50 -21.24 9.91 -10.92
N THR A 51 -21.09 8.82 -10.18
CA THR A 51 -21.61 7.50 -10.55
C THR A 51 -22.99 7.27 -9.92
N VAL A 52 -23.72 6.25 -10.41
CA VAL A 52 -24.98 5.82 -9.79
C VAL A 52 -24.78 5.52 -8.31
N GLY A 53 -23.69 4.84 -7.95
CA GLY A 53 -23.38 4.50 -6.57
C GLY A 53 -23.25 5.71 -5.64
N THR A 54 -22.68 6.83 -6.13
CA THR A 54 -22.53 8.05 -5.32
C THR A 54 -23.84 8.85 -5.23
N VAL A 55 -24.63 8.88 -6.30
CA VAL A 55 -25.91 9.62 -6.34
C VAL A 55 -26.97 8.93 -5.49
N THR A 56 -26.94 7.60 -5.42
CA THR A 56 -27.90 6.77 -4.64
C THR A 56 -27.42 6.47 -3.22
N GLU A 57 -26.28 7.02 -2.80
CA GLU A 57 -25.63 6.75 -1.50
C GLU A 57 -25.19 5.29 -1.30
N ILE A 58 -25.41 4.40 -2.26
CA ILE A 58 -24.95 2.99 -2.22
C ILE A 58 -23.43 2.91 -1.95
N TYR A 59 -22.68 3.85 -2.52
CA TYR A 59 -21.23 3.89 -2.33
C TYR A 59 -20.79 4.10 -0.87
N ASP A 60 -21.58 4.84 -0.09
CA ASP A 60 -21.28 5.04 1.35
C ASP A 60 -21.47 3.76 2.15
N TYR A 61 -22.47 2.97 1.82
CA TYR A 61 -22.64 1.62 2.40
C TYR A 61 -21.52 0.67 1.98
N LEU A 62 -21.10 0.70 0.70
CA LEU A 62 -19.99 -0.12 0.22
C LEU A 62 -18.67 0.26 0.90
N ARG A 63 -18.38 1.53 1.09
CA ARG A 63 -17.20 1.99 1.82
C ARG A 63 -17.16 1.44 3.24
N LEU A 64 -18.29 1.50 3.95
CA LEU A 64 -18.41 0.95 5.29
C LEU A 64 -18.24 -0.56 5.29
N LEU A 65 -18.89 -1.27 4.38
CA LEU A 65 -18.82 -2.71 4.22
C LEU A 65 -17.37 -3.15 4.00
N TYR A 66 -16.70 -2.62 2.97
CA TYR A 66 -15.32 -2.98 2.67
C TYR A 66 -14.34 -2.61 3.78
N ALA A 67 -14.57 -1.50 4.49
CA ALA A 67 -13.72 -1.12 5.61
C ALA A 67 -13.88 -2.06 6.83
N ARG A 68 -15.05 -2.69 7.00
CA ARG A 68 -15.34 -3.54 8.15
C ARG A 68 -15.03 -5.02 7.94
N ILE A 69 -15.33 -5.53 6.76
CA ILE A 69 -15.22 -6.97 6.46
C ILE A 69 -14.39 -7.26 5.20
N GLY A 70 -13.94 -6.23 4.49
CA GLY A 70 -13.09 -6.39 3.31
C GLY A 70 -11.76 -7.05 3.65
N ILE A 71 -11.35 -7.98 2.82
CA ILE A 71 -10.06 -8.66 2.94
C ILE A 71 -9.15 -8.08 1.86
N PRO A 72 -8.06 -7.36 2.24
CA PRO A 72 -7.15 -6.80 1.27
C PRO A 72 -6.33 -7.90 0.60
N HIS A 73 -6.13 -7.75 -0.69
CA HIS A 73 -5.28 -8.62 -1.49
C HIS A 73 -4.16 -7.80 -2.15
N CYS A 74 -3.00 -8.41 -2.31
CA CYS A 74 -1.90 -7.78 -3.02
C CYS A 74 -2.25 -7.58 -4.50
N PRO A 75 -2.16 -6.35 -5.05
CA PRO A 75 -2.51 -6.10 -6.44
C PRO A 75 -1.55 -6.75 -7.45
N VAL A 76 -0.37 -7.21 -7.01
CA VAL A 76 0.64 -7.85 -7.86
C VAL A 76 0.49 -9.36 -7.86
N CYS A 77 0.44 -10.01 -6.69
CA CYS A 77 0.40 -11.48 -6.59
C CYS A 77 -0.97 -12.05 -6.20
N GLY A 78 -1.97 -11.20 -5.88
CA GLY A 78 -3.30 -11.63 -5.47
C GLY A 78 -3.38 -12.28 -4.08
N LYS A 79 -2.25 -12.44 -3.38
CA LYS A 79 -2.24 -13.04 -2.04
C LYS A 79 -2.95 -12.14 -1.04
N LYS A 80 -3.65 -12.76 -0.10
CA LYS A 80 -4.30 -12.10 1.03
C LYS A 80 -3.25 -11.36 1.87
N ILE A 81 -3.56 -10.12 2.23
CA ILE A 81 -2.74 -9.32 3.13
C ILE A 81 -3.36 -9.41 4.52
N GLU A 82 -2.64 -9.98 5.46
CA GLU A 82 -3.05 -10.15 6.85
C GLU A 82 -2.06 -9.47 7.79
N GLN A 83 -2.58 -9.02 8.91
CA GLN A 83 -1.76 -8.60 10.03
C GLN A 83 -1.53 -9.83 10.92
N GLN A 84 -0.26 -10.09 11.26
CA GLN A 84 0.10 -11.18 12.15
C GLN A 84 0.55 -10.62 13.50
N THR A 85 0.06 -11.21 14.58
CA THR A 85 0.59 -10.92 15.91
C THR A 85 1.94 -11.63 16.12
N ILE A 86 2.76 -11.15 17.06
CA ILE A 86 4.04 -11.81 17.36
C ILE A 86 3.81 -13.26 17.79
N ASP A 87 2.80 -13.52 18.58
CA ASP A 87 2.46 -14.89 19.03
C ASP A 87 2.14 -15.81 17.85
N GLN A 88 1.35 -15.35 16.89
CA GLN A 88 1.07 -16.11 15.66
C GLN A 88 2.34 -16.39 14.84
N ILE A 89 3.26 -15.42 14.77
CA ILE A 89 4.53 -15.61 14.08
C ILE A 89 5.39 -16.61 14.81
N VAL A 90 5.47 -16.52 16.15
CA VAL A 90 6.20 -17.48 16.99
C VAL A 90 5.66 -18.88 16.80
N ASP A 91 4.33 -19.07 16.85
CA ASP A 91 3.69 -20.37 16.64
C ASP A 91 4.05 -20.93 15.25
N SER A 92 3.94 -20.12 14.20
CA SER A 92 4.29 -20.50 12.84
C SER A 92 5.77 -20.89 12.68
N VAL A 93 6.69 -20.17 13.34
CA VAL A 93 8.12 -20.51 13.32
C VAL A 93 8.41 -21.80 14.08
N MET A 94 7.71 -22.05 15.19
CA MET A 94 7.85 -23.30 15.94
C MET A 94 7.34 -24.53 15.18
N GLU A 95 6.38 -24.37 14.27
CA GLU A 95 5.85 -25.42 13.40
C GLU A 95 6.79 -25.83 12.26
N ILE A 96 7.88 -25.09 11.98
CA ILE A 96 8.86 -25.42 10.90
C ILE A 96 9.50 -26.80 11.12
N GLY A 97 9.60 -27.25 12.37
CA GLY A 97 10.12 -28.57 12.75
C GLY A 97 11.34 -28.47 13.66
N GLU A 98 11.35 -29.37 14.68
CA GLU A 98 12.42 -29.41 15.67
C GLU A 98 13.80 -29.67 15.04
N GLY A 99 14.82 -29.01 15.55
CA GLY A 99 16.20 -29.11 15.07
C GLY A 99 16.51 -28.23 13.84
N THR A 100 15.53 -27.58 13.23
CA THR A 100 15.74 -26.69 12.09
C THR A 100 16.51 -25.45 12.50
N LYS A 101 17.61 -25.15 11.78
CA LYS A 101 18.42 -23.95 11.99
C LYS A 101 17.89 -22.82 11.12
N PHE A 102 17.72 -21.64 11.72
CA PHE A 102 17.22 -20.46 11.00
C PHE A 102 17.85 -19.16 11.52
N GLN A 103 17.72 -18.11 10.74
CA GLN A 103 18.16 -16.76 11.07
C GLN A 103 16.94 -15.82 11.05
N ILE A 104 16.93 -14.88 12.00
CA ILE A 104 15.92 -13.80 12.04
C ILE A 104 16.59 -12.56 11.49
N LEU A 105 16.01 -12.02 10.43
CA LEU A 105 16.55 -10.91 9.67
C LEU A 105 15.58 -9.72 9.70
N ALA A 106 16.12 -8.52 9.95
CA ALA A 106 15.39 -7.27 9.89
C ALA A 106 15.67 -6.55 8.55
N PRO A 107 14.74 -6.52 7.57
CA PRO A 107 14.95 -5.86 6.29
C PRO A 107 14.83 -4.33 6.43
N VAL A 108 15.95 -3.65 6.69
CA VAL A 108 16.01 -2.21 6.92
C VAL A 108 16.14 -1.38 5.65
N VAL A 109 16.67 -1.97 4.56
CA VAL A 109 16.70 -1.36 3.22
C VAL A 109 16.18 -2.37 2.21
N ARG A 110 15.21 -1.99 1.39
CA ARG A 110 14.61 -2.84 0.37
C ARG A 110 14.62 -2.12 -0.97
N GLY A 111 15.44 -2.60 -1.91
CA GLY A 111 15.51 -2.13 -3.29
C GLY A 111 15.82 -0.64 -3.47
N LYS A 112 16.56 -0.02 -2.53
CA LYS A 112 16.89 1.41 -2.58
C LYS A 112 18.31 1.63 -3.06
N LYS A 113 18.50 2.64 -3.93
CA LYS A 113 19.83 3.10 -4.34
C LYS A 113 20.53 3.86 -3.22
N GLY A 114 21.83 3.73 -3.12
CA GLY A 114 22.64 4.47 -2.17
C GLY A 114 23.73 3.61 -1.52
N MET A 115 24.70 4.26 -0.90
CA MET A 115 25.79 3.60 -0.15
C MET A 115 25.37 3.12 1.24
N HIS A 116 24.24 3.58 1.75
CA HIS A 116 23.60 3.19 3.03
C HIS A 116 24.53 3.18 4.27
N GLN A 117 25.62 3.94 4.26
CA GLN A 117 26.61 3.99 5.34
C GLN A 117 25.99 4.30 6.70
N LYS A 118 25.04 5.26 6.73
CA LYS A 118 24.33 5.60 7.98
C LYS A 118 23.58 4.42 8.59
N VAL A 119 22.98 3.56 7.76
CA VAL A 119 22.25 2.37 8.22
C VAL A 119 23.22 1.36 8.79
N LEU A 120 24.35 1.11 8.11
CA LEU A 120 25.38 0.18 8.56
C LEU A 120 26.01 0.65 9.87
N GLU A 121 26.37 1.93 9.98
CA GLU A 121 26.90 2.52 11.21
C GLU A 121 25.91 2.46 12.39
N GLN A 122 24.64 2.76 12.11
CA GLN A 122 23.57 2.67 13.11
C GLN A 122 23.43 1.23 13.62
N SER A 123 23.43 0.25 12.72
CA SER A 123 23.35 -1.17 13.07
C SER A 123 24.54 -1.59 13.95
N ARG A 124 25.76 -1.14 13.62
CA ARG A 124 26.96 -1.37 14.41
C ARG A 124 26.85 -0.76 15.82
N LYS A 125 26.41 0.51 15.90
CA LYS A 125 26.22 1.22 17.18
C LYS A 125 25.13 0.57 18.05
N SER A 126 24.14 -0.06 17.44
CA SER A 126 23.09 -0.81 18.14
C SER A 126 23.53 -2.21 18.60
N GLY A 127 24.80 -2.58 18.40
CA GLY A 127 25.39 -3.83 18.90
C GLY A 127 25.19 -5.05 18.00
N PHE A 128 24.68 -4.88 16.79
CA PHE A 128 24.59 -5.99 15.84
C PHE A 128 25.96 -6.26 15.22
N SER A 129 26.26 -7.54 15.01
CA SER A 129 27.56 -7.97 14.47
C SER A 129 27.53 -8.27 12.99
N ARG A 130 26.36 -8.58 12.42
CA ARG A 130 26.24 -9.05 11.03
C ARG A 130 25.05 -8.46 10.30
N VAL A 131 25.27 -8.23 9.01
CA VAL A 131 24.21 -7.85 8.05
C VAL A 131 24.26 -8.76 6.84
N ARG A 132 23.13 -8.95 6.20
CA ARG A 132 23.05 -9.55 4.88
C ARG A 132 22.80 -8.43 3.87
N VAL A 133 23.68 -8.30 2.89
CA VAL A 133 23.56 -7.31 1.81
C VAL A 133 23.47 -8.06 0.49
N ASP A 134 22.40 -7.84 -0.24
CA ASP A 134 22.14 -8.47 -1.55
C ASP A 134 22.33 -10.00 -1.51
N GLY A 135 21.90 -10.65 -0.42
CA GLY A 135 22.00 -12.08 -0.19
C GLY A 135 23.31 -12.56 0.47
N ASN A 136 24.34 -11.71 0.55
CA ASN A 136 25.64 -12.07 1.15
C ASN A 136 25.76 -11.57 2.59
N ILE A 137 26.31 -12.38 3.48
CA ILE A 137 26.51 -12.02 4.88
C ILE A 137 27.87 -11.34 5.06
N TYR A 138 27.86 -10.18 5.70
CA TYR A 138 29.03 -9.37 6.06
C TYR A 138 29.11 -9.17 7.56
N ASP A 139 30.32 -9.11 8.08
CA ASP A 139 30.55 -8.67 9.45
C ASP A 139 30.54 -7.13 9.52
N LEU A 140 29.81 -6.56 10.47
CA LEU A 140 29.72 -5.10 10.62
C LEU A 140 31.02 -4.48 11.19
N SER A 141 31.97 -5.27 11.65
CA SER A 141 33.32 -4.80 12.01
C SER A 141 34.17 -4.46 10.78
N GLU A 142 33.86 -5.05 9.63
CA GLU A 142 34.54 -4.81 8.36
C GLU A 142 33.98 -3.56 7.65
N GLU A 143 34.76 -3.01 6.73
CA GLU A 143 34.32 -1.90 5.89
C GLU A 143 33.47 -2.45 4.73
N ILE A 144 32.17 -2.09 4.75
CA ILE A 144 31.24 -2.51 3.71
C ILE A 144 31.03 -1.32 2.75
N SER A 145 31.59 -1.44 1.53
CA SER A 145 31.42 -0.46 0.47
C SER A 145 30.34 -0.88 -0.52
N LEU A 146 29.31 -0.03 -0.70
CA LEU A 146 28.19 -0.28 -1.60
C LEU A 146 28.15 0.74 -2.73
N GLU A 147 27.72 0.31 -3.91
CA GLU A 147 27.62 1.15 -5.09
C GLU A 147 26.44 2.14 -4.99
N LYS A 148 26.72 3.44 -5.08
CA LYS A 148 25.71 4.52 -4.95
C LYS A 148 24.52 4.39 -5.93
N ASN A 149 24.77 3.93 -7.14
CA ASN A 149 23.77 3.90 -8.22
C ASN A 149 23.02 2.56 -8.33
N LYS A 150 23.42 1.54 -7.60
CA LYS A 150 22.80 0.24 -7.55
C LYS A 150 21.72 0.17 -6.47
N LYS A 151 20.68 -0.60 -6.71
CA LYS A 151 19.66 -0.90 -5.70
C LYS A 151 20.20 -1.99 -4.79
N HIS A 152 20.11 -1.76 -3.47
CA HIS A 152 20.56 -2.71 -2.45
C HIS A 152 19.41 -3.15 -1.56
N ASN A 153 19.51 -4.37 -1.07
CA ASN A 153 18.72 -4.90 0.02
C ASN A 153 19.67 -5.11 1.22
N ILE A 154 19.31 -4.56 2.38
CA ILE A 154 20.12 -4.71 3.60
C ILE A 154 19.22 -5.22 4.71
N GLU A 155 19.63 -6.32 5.30
CA GLU A 155 18.93 -7.00 6.39
C GLU A 155 19.90 -7.20 7.56
N ILE A 156 19.50 -6.77 8.74
CA ILE A 156 20.28 -6.98 9.96
C ILE A 156 20.02 -8.42 10.43
N VAL A 157 21.07 -9.19 10.69
CA VAL A 157 20.95 -10.50 11.34
C VAL A 157 20.74 -10.27 12.83
N VAL A 158 19.49 -10.38 13.27
CA VAL A 158 19.13 -10.12 14.68
C VAL A 158 19.47 -11.32 15.56
N ASP A 159 19.12 -12.52 15.10
CA ASP A 159 19.43 -13.74 15.85
C ASP A 159 19.61 -14.96 14.93
N ARG A 160 20.22 -16.02 15.51
CA ARG A 160 20.39 -17.34 14.89
C ARG A 160 19.97 -18.39 15.88
N LEU A 161 18.94 -19.13 15.54
CA LEU A 161 18.28 -20.04 16.44
C LEU A 161 18.15 -21.45 15.83
N VAL A 162 17.88 -22.40 16.69
CA VAL A 162 17.51 -23.77 16.30
C VAL A 162 16.16 -24.03 16.93
N VAL A 163 15.19 -24.54 16.17
CA VAL A 163 13.85 -24.84 16.70
C VAL A 163 13.94 -25.87 17.81
N LYS A 164 13.54 -25.49 19.01
CA LYS A 164 13.43 -26.31 20.24
C LYS A 164 12.38 -25.68 21.14
N ASP A 165 11.70 -26.44 21.95
CA ASP A 165 10.67 -25.91 22.86
C ASP A 165 11.19 -24.76 23.76
N SER A 166 12.46 -24.85 24.17
CA SER A 166 13.07 -23.87 25.08
C SER A 166 13.36 -22.50 24.47
N ILE A 167 13.25 -22.31 23.12
CA ILE A 167 13.62 -21.03 22.49
C ILE A 167 12.46 -20.04 22.44
N ARG A 168 11.24 -20.41 22.79
CA ARG A 168 10.04 -19.60 22.56
C ARG A 168 10.18 -18.15 23.08
N GLY A 169 10.65 -17.96 24.31
CA GLY A 169 10.88 -16.62 24.88
C GLY A 169 11.90 -15.82 24.09
N ARG A 170 13.08 -16.44 23.81
CA ARG A 170 14.13 -15.78 23.01
C ARG A 170 13.70 -15.45 21.58
N LEU A 171 12.89 -16.33 20.98
CA LEU A 171 12.30 -16.10 19.65
C LEU A 171 11.37 -14.89 19.68
N THR A 172 10.51 -14.77 20.70
CA THR A 172 9.62 -13.62 20.90
C THR A 172 10.42 -12.32 20.99
N ASP A 173 11.45 -12.25 21.87
CA ASP A 173 12.28 -11.06 22.03
C ASP A 173 13.02 -10.66 20.74
N SER A 174 13.51 -11.65 20.01
CA SER A 174 14.22 -11.43 18.73
C SER A 174 13.26 -10.94 17.64
N LEU A 175 12.04 -11.47 17.58
CA LEU A 175 11.00 -11.01 16.65
C LEU A 175 10.53 -9.59 16.98
N GLU A 176 10.30 -9.26 18.25
CA GLU A 176 9.96 -7.89 18.68
C GLU A 176 11.03 -6.88 18.26
N THR A 177 12.30 -7.23 18.50
CA THR A 177 13.45 -6.40 18.09
C THR A 177 13.47 -6.22 16.58
N THR A 178 13.28 -7.30 15.84
CA THR A 178 13.24 -7.30 14.36
C THR A 178 12.12 -6.42 13.83
N MET A 179 10.92 -6.55 14.37
CA MET A 179 9.75 -5.77 13.98
C MET A 179 9.92 -4.27 14.25
N LYS A 180 10.57 -3.91 15.38
CA LYS A 180 10.91 -2.50 15.67
C LYS A 180 11.91 -1.93 14.67
N LEU A 181 12.96 -2.70 14.32
CA LEU A 181 14.00 -2.27 13.37
C LEU A 181 13.48 -2.12 11.95
N ALA A 182 12.69 -3.08 11.49
CA ALA A 182 12.19 -3.17 10.11
C ALA A 182 10.74 -2.69 9.96
N LYS A 183 10.24 -1.89 10.91
CA LYS A 183 8.90 -1.27 10.86
C LYS A 183 7.77 -2.29 10.63
N GLY A 184 7.80 -3.36 11.40
CA GLY A 184 6.76 -4.38 11.39
C GLY A 184 6.97 -5.51 10.39
N ILE A 185 8.19 -5.72 9.89
CA ILE A 185 8.53 -6.82 8.99
C ILE A 185 9.66 -7.64 9.58
N ALA A 186 9.56 -8.97 9.51
CA ALA A 186 10.62 -9.92 9.85
C ALA A 186 10.78 -10.97 8.76
N VAL A 187 12.00 -11.38 8.49
CA VAL A 187 12.32 -12.50 7.61
C VAL A 187 12.93 -13.61 8.44
N VAL A 188 12.37 -14.81 8.33
CA VAL A 188 12.91 -16.04 8.90
C VAL A 188 13.55 -16.83 7.77
N ALA A 189 14.87 -16.87 7.73
CA ALA A 189 15.65 -17.57 6.71
C ALA A 189 16.09 -18.94 7.25
N ILE A 190 15.54 -20.01 6.71
CA ILE A 190 15.91 -21.40 7.04
C ILE A 190 17.27 -21.71 6.40
N VAL A 191 18.19 -22.22 7.19
CA VAL A 191 19.53 -22.56 6.67
C VAL A 191 19.44 -23.73 5.70
N GLY A 192 19.73 -23.46 4.43
CA GLY A 192 19.60 -24.45 3.36
C GLY A 192 18.17 -24.69 2.86
N GLY A 193 17.22 -23.84 3.28
CA GLY A 193 15.82 -23.90 2.91
C GLY A 193 15.27 -22.59 2.37
N GLU A 194 13.97 -22.39 2.52
CA GLU A 194 13.25 -21.22 2.07
C GLU A 194 13.32 -20.05 3.08
N GLU A 195 12.92 -18.88 2.61
CA GLU A 195 12.75 -17.68 3.46
C GLU A 195 11.27 -17.38 3.61
N ILE A 196 10.84 -17.19 4.84
CA ILE A 196 9.46 -16.85 5.18
C ILE A 196 9.43 -15.42 5.68
N THR A 197 8.63 -14.56 5.05
CA THR A 197 8.46 -13.17 5.48
C THR A 197 7.17 -13.03 6.27
N TYR A 198 7.28 -12.44 7.44
CA TYR A 198 6.16 -12.14 8.33
C TYR A 198 5.95 -10.62 8.42
N SER A 199 4.72 -10.19 8.63
CA SER A 199 4.40 -8.76 8.79
C SER A 199 3.37 -8.54 9.89
N GLN A 200 3.66 -7.59 10.77
CA GLN A 200 2.71 -7.06 11.74
C GLN A 200 1.79 -5.99 11.14
N ASN A 201 2.13 -5.48 9.96
CA ASN A 201 1.32 -4.51 9.22
C ASN A 201 0.50 -5.25 8.17
N TYR A 202 -0.57 -4.63 7.71
CA TYR A 202 -1.26 -5.10 6.50
C TYR A 202 -0.32 -4.92 5.30
N ALA A 203 0.61 -5.84 5.10
CA ALA A 203 1.59 -5.76 4.02
C ALA A 203 1.76 -7.12 3.32
N CYS A 204 1.91 -7.07 1.98
CA CYS A 204 2.30 -8.25 1.24
C CYS A 204 3.76 -8.60 1.56
N PRO A 205 4.06 -9.80 2.06
CA PRO A 205 5.41 -10.18 2.44
C PRO A 205 6.36 -10.21 1.23
N GLU A 206 5.89 -10.59 0.05
CA GLU A 206 6.70 -10.70 -1.16
C GLU A 206 6.99 -9.35 -1.83
N HIS A 207 5.98 -8.48 -1.91
CA HIS A 207 6.10 -7.22 -2.67
C HIS A 207 6.31 -5.99 -1.78
N GLY A 208 6.19 -6.13 -0.45
CA GLY A 208 6.32 -5.02 0.49
C GLY A 208 5.26 -3.93 0.32
N ILE A 209 4.19 -4.23 -0.41
CA ILE A 209 3.05 -3.33 -0.54
C ILE A 209 2.29 -3.37 0.77
N SER A 210 2.34 -2.28 1.52
CA SER A 210 1.59 -2.11 2.76
C SER A 210 0.27 -1.41 2.47
N VAL A 211 -0.79 -1.91 3.09
CA VAL A 211 -2.07 -1.24 3.17
C VAL A 211 -2.11 -0.57 4.53
N GLU A 212 -2.39 0.74 4.57
CA GLU A 212 -2.64 1.44 5.83
C GLU A 212 -3.88 0.86 6.52
N GLU A 213 -4.13 1.24 7.77
CA GLU A 213 -5.32 0.83 8.50
C GLU A 213 -6.57 1.04 7.65
N ILE A 214 -7.29 -0.06 7.36
CA ILE A 214 -8.45 -0.04 6.48
C ILE A 214 -9.60 0.71 7.14
N THR A 215 -9.82 1.93 6.70
CA THR A 215 -10.88 2.81 7.18
C THR A 215 -11.82 3.21 6.04
N PRO A 216 -13.08 3.59 6.31
CA PRO A 216 -13.99 4.07 5.26
C PRO A 216 -13.44 5.27 4.47
N ARG A 217 -12.49 6.02 5.06
CA ARG A 217 -11.82 7.16 4.43
C ARG A 217 -10.93 6.73 3.26
N MET A 218 -10.31 5.55 3.31
CA MET A 218 -9.47 5.02 2.21
C MET A 218 -10.24 4.85 0.91
N PHE A 219 -11.53 4.54 1.00
CA PHE A 219 -12.39 4.33 -0.16
C PHE A 219 -13.06 5.64 -0.64
N SER A 220 -12.63 6.82 -0.16
CA SER A 220 -13.21 8.10 -0.55
C SER A 220 -12.52 8.65 -1.79
N PHE A 221 -13.28 9.01 -2.82
CA PHE A 221 -12.75 9.71 -4.01
C PHE A 221 -12.11 11.07 -3.71
N ASN A 222 -12.29 11.61 -2.50
CA ASN A 222 -11.70 12.87 -2.06
C ASN A 222 -10.43 12.66 -1.22
N ASN A 223 -10.03 11.41 -0.98
CA ASN A 223 -8.80 11.10 -0.25
C ASN A 223 -7.65 10.93 -1.25
N PRO A 224 -6.48 11.56 -1.06
CA PRO A 224 -5.32 11.37 -1.92
C PRO A 224 -4.76 9.93 -1.86
N PHE A 225 -5.16 9.13 -0.89
CA PHE A 225 -4.76 7.73 -0.70
C PHE A 225 -5.88 6.73 -1.01
N GLY A 226 -7.02 7.17 -1.53
CA GLY A 226 -8.18 6.33 -1.85
C GLY A 226 -8.49 6.29 -3.33
#